data_740a881d16827a7824706b7c7c63fe78
#
_entry.id   740a881d16827a7824706b7c7c63fe78
#
_cell.length_a   1.000
_cell.length_b   1.000
_cell.length_c   1.000
_cell.angle_alpha   90.00
_cell.angle_beta   90.00
_cell.angle_gamma   90.00
#
_symmetry.space_group_name_H-M   'P 1'
#
loop_
_entity.id
_entity.type
_entity.pdbx_description
1 polymer ?
#
loop_
_entity_poly.entity_id
_entity_poly.type
_entity_poly.pdbx_seq_one_letter_code
_entity_poly.pdbx_strand_id
1 'polypeptide(L)'
;MIGVPAAEEQPESLVSSLPAAAVVGAMALLFTVATFWWLNARLGALKSWEPQTYAMSLSPDYVRARLPLVLFNTGARSIVVLDMRMRFPDEPEAIWPLRWTGMSDELMPKSADDVVAPAGFAIGGRTAEQRVVSFSVPSPGFIPEVREYQVVLEAVLGQRKLWQRALRRDSRWQPFLHFTLRLGPMQYSGSYGAYSNSPLELKPEDLRAPDVAMERLALRLREERKNRA
;
A
#
# COMPACT_ATOMS: atom_id res chain seq x y z
N MET A 1 53.86 -68.45 -11.15
CA MET A 1 52.81 -67.49 -11.51
C MET A 1 52.66 -66.60 -10.31
N ILE A 2 53.18 -65.39 -10.40
CA ILE A 2 53.11 -64.38 -9.32
C ILE A 2 52.04 -63.34 -9.75
N GLY A 3 50.90 -63.33 -9.02
CA GLY A 3 49.83 -62.40 -9.28
C GLY A 3 50.22 -61.00 -8.76
N VAL A 4 50.15 -60.01 -9.65
CA VAL A 4 50.31 -58.59 -9.33
C VAL A 4 48.98 -58.08 -8.77
N PRO A 5 48.92 -57.49 -7.57
CA PRO A 5 47.69 -56.87 -7.07
C PRO A 5 47.40 -55.63 -7.89
N ALA A 6 46.18 -55.52 -8.40
CA ALA A 6 45.64 -54.28 -9.00
C ALA A 6 45.56 -53.20 -7.93
N ALA A 7 46.23 -52.12 -8.18
CA ALA A 7 46.07 -50.90 -7.36
C ALA A 7 44.65 -50.33 -7.57
N GLU A 8 43.82 -50.35 -6.53
CA GLU A 8 42.57 -49.60 -6.47
C GLU A 8 42.88 -48.08 -6.48
N GLU A 9 42.71 -47.46 -7.62
CA GLU A 9 42.68 -46.00 -7.71
C GLU A 9 41.46 -45.49 -6.93
N GLN A 10 41.69 -45.04 -5.72
CA GLN A 10 40.67 -44.28 -4.99
C GLN A 10 40.39 -42.98 -5.77
N PRO A 11 39.12 -42.65 -6.03
CA PRO A 11 38.77 -41.37 -6.63
C PRO A 11 39.12 -40.26 -5.64
N GLU A 12 40.26 -39.62 -5.83
CA GLU A 12 40.61 -38.38 -5.12
C GLU A 12 39.47 -37.36 -5.35
N SER A 13 38.78 -37.02 -4.29
CA SER A 13 37.68 -36.04 -4.37
C SER A 13 38.23 -34.73 -4.91
N LEU A 14 37.71 -34.26 -6.03
CA LEU A 14 38.12 -32.99 -6.71
C LEU A 14 38.16 -31.79 -5.75
N VAL A 15 37.51 -31.88 -4.59
CA VAL A 15 37.49 -30.87 -3.56
C VAL A 15 38.79 -30.77 -2.77
N SER A 16 39.54 -31.90 -2.62
CA SER A 16 40.81 -31.95 -1.86
C SER A 16 42.01 -31.39 -2.64
N SER A 17 41.87 -31.17 -3.95
CA SER A 17 42.93 -30.64 -4.82
C SER A 17 42.88 -29.14 -5.07
N LEU A 18 41.85 -28.45 -4.59
CA LEU A 18 41.74 -26.97 -4.80
C LEU A 18 42.71 -26.24 -3.88
N PRO A 19 43.60 -25.37 -4.43
CA PRO A 19 44.47 -24.54 -3.61
C PRO A 19 43.64 -23.65 -2.69
N ALA A 20 43.99 -23.57 -1.41
CA ALA A 20 43.28 -22.70 -0.42
C ALA A 20 43.04 -21.30 -0.93
N ALA A 21 44.01 -20.73 -1.66
CA ALA A 21 43.90 -19.43 -2.29
C ALA A 21 42.74 -19.30 -3.29
N ALA A 22 42.44 -20.40 -4.05
CA ALA A 22 41.32 -20.42 -5.01
C ALA A 22 39.97 -20.41 -4.26
N VAL A 23 39.85 -21.14 -3.15
CA VAL A 23 38.65 -21.16 -2.32
C VAL A 23 38.40 -19.76 -1.70
N VAL A 24 39.44 -19.14 -1.12
CA VAL A 24 39.34 -17.79 -0.56
C VAL A 24 38.97 -16.76 -1.63
N GLY A 25 39.58 -16.84 -2.82
CA GLY A 25 39.26 -15.96 -3.96
C GLY A 25 37.81 -16.11 -4.44
N ALA A 26 37.32 -17.35 -4.54
CA ALA A 26 35.92 -17.63 -4.92
C ALA A 26 34.93 -17.07 -3.88
N MET A 27 35.21 -17.27 -2.59
CA MET A 27 34.37 -16.71 -1.52
C MET A 27 34.36 -15.18 -1.52
N ALA A 28 35.53 -14.53 -1.70
CA ALA A 28 35.62 -13.08 -1.80
C ALA A 28 34.80 -12.54 -3.00
N LEU A 29 34.89 -13.22 -4.15
CA LEU A 29 34.10 -12.85 -5.33
C LEU A 29 32.61 -13.00 -5.08
N LEU A 30 32.16 -14.13 -4.52
CA LEU A 30 30.75 -14.35 -4.18
C LEU A 30 30.23 -13.29 -3.21
N PHE A 31 31.01 -12.96 -2.18
CA PHE A 31 30.65 -11.91 -1.22
C PHE A 31 30.54 -10.55 -1.91
N THR A 32 31.47 -10.22 -2.80
CA THR A 32 31.46 -8.95 -3.55
C THR A 32 30.23 -8.85 -4.44
N VAL A 33 29.94 -9.93 -5.22
CA VAL A 33 28.78 -9.99 -6.10
C VAL A 33 27.46 -9.91 -5.31
N ALA A 34 27.37 -10.65 -4.21
CA ALA A 34 26.19 -10.65 -3.35
C ALA A 34 25.98 -9.26 -2.73
N THR A 35 27.03 -8.62 -2.25
CA THR A 35 26.99 -7.28 -1.69
C THR A 35 26.57 -6.25 -2.75
N PHE A 36 27.17 -6.30 -3.93
CA PHE A 36 26.81 -5.41 -5.05
C PHE A 36 25.34 -5.58 -5.42
N TRP A 37 24.85 -6.83 -5.55
CA TRP A 37 23.46 -7.11 -5.84
C TRP A 37 22.53 -6.57 -4.75
N TRP A 38 22.86 -6.81 -3.49
CA TRP A 38 22.09 -6.32 -2.35
C TRP A 38 21.99 -4.81 -2.31
N LEU A 39 23.09 -4.13 -2.58
CA LEU A 39 23.19 -2.67 -2.51
C LEU A 39 22.55 -1.97 -3.71
N ASN A 40 22.61 -2.55 -4.92
CA ASN A 40 22.27 -1.83 -6.16
C ASN A 40 21.14 -2.45 -6.97
N ALA A 41 20.94 -3.77 -6.92
CA ALA A 41 20.04 -4.48 -7.84
C ALA A 41 18.78 -5.02 -7.18
N ARG A 42 18.73 -5.09 -5.86
CA ARG A 42 17.59 -5.68 -5.14
C ARG A 42 16.31 -4.85 -5.36
N LEU A 43 15.29 -5.53 -5.91
CA LEU A 43 13.94 -4.99 -6.00
C LEU A 43 13.31 -4.99 -4.59
N GLY A 44 12.77 -3.85 -4.18
CA GLY A 44 12.07 -3.70 -2.93
C GLY A 44 10.57 -3.97 -3.03
N ALA A 45 9.91 -3.66 -1.94
CA ALA A 45 8.47 -3.57 -1.84
C ALA A 45 8.09 -2.17 -1.40
N LEU A 46 7.00 -1.64 -1.95
CA LEU A 46 6.35 -0.45 -1.43
C LEU A 46 5.69 -0.80 -0.11
N LYS A 47 5.92 0.02 0.91
CA LYS A 47 5.26 -0.07 2.21
C LYS A 47 4.90 1.32 2.71
N SER A 48 4.02 1.37 3.71
CA SER A 48 3.66 2.58 4.43
C SER A 48 3.33 2.24 5.88
N TRP A 49 3.33 3.25 6.75
CA TRP A 49 2.80 3.14 8.10
C TRP A 49 1.34 3.56 8.15
N GLU A 50 0.64 3.09 9.17
CA GLU A 50 -0.73 3.50 9.47
C GLU A 50 -0.81 5.02 9.68
N PRO A 51 -1.72 5.73 8.99
CA PRO A 51 -1.91 7.15 9.18
C PRO A 51 -2.55 7.44 10.55
N GLN A 52 -1.92 8.34 11.32
CA GLN A 52 -2.42 8.76 12.63
C GLN A 52 -3.57 9.77 12.53
N THR A 53 -3.68 10.42 11.39
CA THR A 53 -4.72 11.40 11.10
C THR A 53 -5.23 11.20 9.69
N TYR A 54 -6.43 11.67 9.42
CA TYR A 54 -7.01 11.68 8.09
C TYR A 54 -7.94 12.89 7.95
N ALA A 55 -8.28 13.25 6.71
CA ALA A 55 -9.35 14.19 6.46
C ALA A 55 -10.41 13.55 5.59
N MET A 56 -11.67 13.81 5.87
CA MET A 56 -12.81 13.35 5.05
C MET A 56 -13.73 14.49 4.69
N SER A 57 -14.33 14.35 3.51
CA SER A 57 -15.40 15.22 3.03
C SER A 57 -16.53 14.34 2.51
N LEU A 58 -17.72 14.65 2.98
CA LEU A 58 -18.95 13.97 2.58
C LEU A 58 -19.87 14.95 1.86
N SER A 59 -20.29 14.58 0.65
CA SER A 59 -21.26 15.32 -0.11
C SER A 59 -22.30 14.36 -0.73
N PRO A 60 -23.45 14.87 -1.23
CA PRO A 60 -24.42 14.02 -1.92
C PRO A 60 -23.82 13.28 -3.12
N ASP A 61 -22.83 13.89 -3.77
CA ASP A 61 -22.30 13.41 -5.04
C ASP A 61 -21.09 12.50 -4.86
N TYR A 62 -20.33 12.66 -3.75
CA TYR A 62 -19.08 11.93 -3.53
C TYR A 62 -18.68 11.81 -2.06
N VAL A 63 -17.91 10.79 -1.79
CA VAL A 63 -17.13 10.63 -0.56
C VAL A 63 -15.65 10.78 -0.92
N ARG A 64 -14.94 11.63 -0.18
CA ARG A 64 -13.50 11.84 -0.33
C ARG A 64 -12.78 11.60 0.98
N ALA A 65 -11.63 10.94 0.89
CA ALA A 65 -10.73 10.73 2.01
C ALA A 65 -9.32 11.21 1.63
N ARG A 66 -8.64 11.89 2.55
CA ARG A 66 -7.23 12.26 2.43
C ARG A 66 -6.43 11.58 3.52
N LEU A 67 -5.37 10.91 3.14
CA LEU A 67 -4.49 10.17 4.04
C LEU A 67 -3.06 10.68 3.91
N PRO A 68 -2.43 11.16 5.00
CA PRO A 68 -1.01 11.45 5.02
C PRO A 68 -0.25 10.12 5.09
N LEU A 69 0.36 9.72 3.99
CA LEU A 69 1.08 8.47 3.86
C LEU A 69 2.59 8.71 3.84
N VAL A 70 3.32 7.94 4.62
CA VAL A 70 4.78 7.84 4.52
C VAL A 70 5.09 6.61 3.70
N LEU A 71 5.31 6.82 2.41
CA LEU A 71 5.59 5.76 1.45
C LEU A 71 7.08 5.47 1.44
N PHE A 72 7.49 4.22 1.67
CA PHE A 72 8.89 3.86 1.65
C PHE A 72 9.17 2.61 0.82
N ASN A 73 10.34 2.63 0.19
CA ASN A 73 10.84 1.56 -0.64
C ASN A 73 11.90 0.76 0.11
N THR A 74 11.65 -0.54 0.30
CA THR A 74 12.59 -1.43 1.01
C THR A 74 13.74 -1.94 0.16
N GLY A 75 13.75 -1.66 -1.14
CA GLY A 75 14.77 -2.12 -2.08
C GLY A 75 15.78 -1.05 -2.46
N ALA A 76 16.77 -1.43 -3.24
CA ALA A 76 17.79 -0.53 -3.74
C ALA A 76 17.36 0.20 -5.02
N ARG A 77 16.51 -0.41 -5.83
CA ARG A 77 16.01 0.20 -7.08
C ARG A 77 14.75 1.00 -6.82
N SER A 78 14.58 2.12 -7.50
CA SER A 78 13.37 2.95 -7.42
C SER A 78 12.12 2.17 -7.77
N ILE A 79 11.02 2.46 -7.09
CA ILE A 79 9.67 1.94 -7.37
C ILE A 79 8.87 3.05 -8.01
N VAL A 80 8.24 2.78 -9.16
CA VAL A 80 7.30 3.71 -9.81
C VAL A 80 5.89 3.31 -9.40
N VAL A 81 5.18 4.22 -8.75
CA VAL A 81 3.75 4.10 -8.43
C VAL A 81 2.97 4.71 -9.57
N LEU A 82 2.14 3.92 -10.24
CA LEU A 82 1.35 4.34 -11.40
C LEU A 82 -0.09 4.69 -11.04
N ASP A 83 -0.65 3.99 -10.04
CA ASP A 83 -2.02 4.19 -9.58
C ASP A 83 -2.17 3.67 -8.15
N MET A 84 -3.16 4.18 -7.42
CA MET A 84 -3.50 3.75 -6.06
C MET A 84 -5.01 3.65 -5.87
N ARG A 85 -5.42 2.79 -4.93
CA ARG A 85 -6.82 2.71 -4.50
C ARG A 85 -6.93 2.30 -3.04
N MET A 86 -8.03 2.69 -2.42
CA MET A 86 -8.39 2.30 -1.05
C MET A 86 -9.60 1.37 -1.11
N ARG A 87 -9.48 0.21 -0.46
CA ARG A 87 -10.54 -0.80 -0.38
C ARG A 87 -10.94 -1.06 1.06
N PHE A 88 -12.19 -1.46 1.23
CA PHE A 88 -12.79 -1.92 2.48
C PHE A 88 -13.20 -3.38 2.30
N PRO A 89 -12.32 -4.36 2.58
CA PRO A 89 -12.57 -5.77 2.25
C PRO A 89 -13.74 -6.38 3.00
N ASP A 90 -13.99 -5.93 4.24
CA ASP A 90 -15.02 -6.47 5.11
C ASP A 90 -16.36 -5.72 4.97
N GLU A 91 -16.44 -4.78 4.02
CA GLU A 91 -17.60 -3.94 3.83
C GLU A 91 -18.34 -4.32 2.55
N PRO A 92 -19.44 -5.10 2.65
CA PRO A 92 -20.19 -5.52 1.47
C PRO A 92 -20.89 -4.34 0.76
N GLU A 93 -21.15 -3.24 1.48
CA GLU A 93 -21.77 -2.04 0.92
C GLU A 93 -20.76 -1.13 0.19
N ALA A 94 -19.48 -1.30 0.41
CA ALA A 94 -18.43 -0.59 -0.33
C ALA A 94 -18.19 -1.26 -1.70
N ILE A 95 -19.14 -1.11 -2.60
CA ILE A 95 -19.14 -1.77 -3.92
C ILE A 95 -17.93 -1.35 -4.76
N TRP A 96 -17.46 -0.13 -4.59
CA TRP A 96 -16.38 0.46 -5.38
C TRP A 96 -15.21 0.86 -4.50
N PRO A 97 -13.97 0.53 -4.88
CA PRO A 97 -12.81 1.08 -4.22
C PRO A 97 -12.77 2.61 -4.40
N LEU A 98 -12.34 3.34 -3.37
CA LEU A 98 -12.04 4.75 -3.52
C LEU A 98 -10.79 4.89 -4.39
N ARG A 99 -10.93 5.59 -5.51
CA ARG A 99 -9.84 5.81 -6.46
C ARG A 99 -8.97 6.97 -6.04
N TRP A 100 -7.72 6.90 -6.37
CA TRP A 100 -6.79 8.01 -6.25
C TRP A 100 -7.21 9.17 -7.16
N THR A 101 -7.41 10.34 -6.56
CA THR A 101 -7.91 11.54 -7.27
C THR A 101 -7.02 12.76 -7.14
N GLY A 102 -5.99 12.72 -6.29
CA GLY A 102 -5.05 13.81 -6.16
C GLY A 102 -4.00 13.58 -5.09
N MET A 103 -3.02 14.44 -5.07
CA MET A 103 -1.98 14.54 -4.04
C MET A 103 -1.81 15.98 -3.60
N SER A 104 -1.41 16.17 -2.35
CA SER A 104 -1.02 17.46 -1.78
C SER A 104 0.08 17.26 -0.75
N ASP A 105 0.75 18.33 -0.36
CA ASP A 105 1.74 18.30 0.70
C ASP A 105 1.08 18.49 2.08
N GLU A 106 -0.10 19.12 2.12
CA GLU A 106 -0.87 19.39 3.34
C GLU A 106 -2.16 18.57 3.38
N LEU A 107 -2.54 18.11 4.60
CA LEU A 107 -3.80 17.39 4.82
C LEU A 107 -5.02 18.27 4.48
N MET A 108 -4.94 19.56 4.80
CA MET A 108 -5.98 20.56 4.57
C MET A 108 -5.41 21.70 3.70
N PRO A 109 -5.23 21.49 2.38
CA PRO A 109 -4.73 22.54 1.50
C PRO A 109 -5.69 23.72 1.47
N LYS A 110 -5.12 24.92 1.43
CA LYS A 110 -5.87 26.19 1.47
C LYS A 110 -6.54 26.50 0.14
N SER A 111 -5.97 26.01 -0.96
CA SER A 111 -6.48 26.21 -2.32
C SER A 111 -6.68 24.87 -3.02
N ALA A 112 -7.58 24.85 -3.98
CA ALA A 112 -7.73 23.72 -4.91
C ALA A 112 -6.47 23.52 -5.78
N ASP A 113 -5.73 24.56 -6.04
CA ASP A 113 -4.50 24.56 -6.84
C ASP A 113 -3.34 23.84 -6.12
N ASP A 114 -3.41 23.71 -4.78
CA ASP A 114 -2.44 22.97 -3.98
C ASP A 114 -2.62 21.43 -4.12
N VAL A 115 -3.66 20.99 -4.82
CA VAL A 115 -3.95 19.58 -5.08
C VAL A 115 -3.54 19.22 -6.50
N VAL A 116 -2.46 18.49 -6.62
CA VAL A 116 -1.97 18.02 -7.92
C VAL A 116 -2.79 16.81 -8.37
N ALA A 117 -3.16 16.76 -9.65
CA ALA A 117 -3.83 15.61 -10.25
C ALA A 117 -2.99 14.33 -10.10
N PRO A 118 -3.63 13.13 -10.07
CA PRO A 118 -2.90 11.87 -9.98
C PRO A 118 -1.91 11.74 -11.15
N ALA A 119 -0.64 11.63 -10.83
CA ALA A 119 0.41 11.39 -11.80
C ALA A 119 1.36 10.34 -11.26
N GLY A 120 1.85 9.46 -12.12
CA GLY A 120 2.84 8.46 -11.71
C GLY A 120 4.07 9.14 -11.12
N PHE A 121 4.56 8.64 -9.98
CA PHE A 121 5.76 9.15 -9.32
C PHE A 121 6.69 8.00 -8.91
N ALA A 122 7.96 8.32 -8.68
CA ALA A 122 8.98 7.36 -8.33
C ALA A 122 9.46 7.59 -6.89
N ILE A 123 9.55 6.51 -6.12
CA ILE A 123 10.17 6.50 -4.79
C ILE A 123 11.56 5.88 -4.94
N GLY A 124 12.59 6.63 -4.57
CA GLY A 124 13.98 6.18 -4.64
C GLY A 124 14.23 4.90 -3.85
N GLY A 125 15.34 4.23 -4.14
CA GLY A 125 15.75 3.05 -3.39
C GLY A 125 16.07 3.40 -1.94
N ARG A 126 15.52 2.69 -0.96
CA ARG A 126 15.74 2.90 0.48
C ARG A 126 15.42 4.32 0.97
N THR A 127 14.51 4.98 0.28
CA THR A 127 14.01 6.29 0.69
C THR A 127 12.57 6.21 1.14
N ALA A 128 12.16 7.21 1.90
CA ALA A 128 10.78 7.44 2.30
C ALA A 128 10.34 8.83 1.83
N GLU A 129 9.11 8.93 1.38
CA GLU A 129 8.48 10.19 0.98
C GLU A 129 7.13 10.31 1.67
N GLN A 130 6.89 11.48 2.25
CA GLN A 130 5.58 11.81 2.80
C GLN A 130 4.74 12.49 1.70
N ARG A 131 3.51 12.01 1.53
CA ARG A 131 2.52 12.56 0.61
C ARG A 131 1.13 12.46 1.23
N VAL A 132 0.32 13.47 1.04
CA VAL A 132 -1.11 13.39 1.34
C VAL A 132 -1.83 12.94 0.08
N VAL A 133 -2.41 11.75 0.13
CA VAL A 133 -3.09 11.13 -1.01
C VAL A 133 -4.59 11.27 -0.84
N SER A 134 -5.25 11.81 -1.86
CA SER A 134 -6.70 11.96 -1.91
C SER A 134 -7.33 10.81 -2.66
N PHE A 135 -8.32 10.18 -2.03
CA PHE A 135 -9.14 9.12 -2.61
C PHE A 135 -10.58 9.57 -2.69
N SER A 136 -11.30 9.20 -3.74
CA SER A 136 -12.73 9.48 -3.80
C SER A 136 -13.52 8.38 -4.50
N VAL A 137 -14.80 8.35 -4.19
CA VAL A 137 -15.79 7.52 -4.86
C VAL A 137 -17.08 8.33 -5.05
N PRO A 138 -17.75 8.23 -6.22
CA PRO A 138 -19.08 8.78 -6.38
C PRO A 138 -20.05 8.15 -5.40
N SER A 139 -20.98 8.94 -4.88
CA SER A 139 -22.11 8.44 -4.08
C SER A 139 -23.08 7.68 -4.99
N PRO A 140 -23.68 6.55 -4.55
CA PRO A 140 -23.65 5.91 -3.23
C PRO A 140 -22.60 4.78 -3.10
N GLY A 141 -21.44 4.90 -3.74
CA GLY A 141 -20.42 3.82 -3.76
C GLY A 141 -19.87 3.42 -2.39
N PHE A 142 -19.88 4.34 -1.42
CA PHE A 142 -19.52 4.10 -0.02
C PHE A 142 -20.29 5.07 0.86
N ILE A 143 -20.89 4.59 1.93
CA ILE A 143 -21.58 5.39 2.93
C ILE A 143 -20.84 5.18 4.26
N PRO A 144 -20.04 6.15 4.74
CA PRO A 144 -19.32 6.01 5.98
C PRO A 144 -20.26 6.09 7.18
N GLU A 145 -20.08 5.20 8.14
CA GLU A 145 -20.76 5.18 9.44
C GLU A 145 -19.74 5.36 10.55
N VAL A 146 -20.21 5.77 11.74
CA VAL A 146 -19.35 5.90 12.94
C VAL A 146 -18.97 4.52 13.44
N ARG A 147 -17.85 3.99 12.96
CA ARG A 147 -17.30 2.69 13.35
C ARG A 147 -15.87 2.50 12.83
N GLU A 148 -15.28 1.39 13.18
CA GLU A 148 -13.97 0.96 12.65
C GLU A 148 -14.15 0.21 11.32
N TYR A 149 -13.27 0.51 10.37
CA TYR A 149 -13.19 -0.14 9.07
C TYR A 149 -11.82 -0.74 8.84
N GLN A 150 -11.76 -1.97 8.38
CA GLN A 150 -10.52 -2.52 7.83
C GLN A 150 -10.26 -1.93 6.45
N VAL A 151 -9.09 -1.36 6.28
CA VAL A 151 -8.70 -0.70 5.04
C VAL A 151 -7.47 -1.37 4.44
N VAL A 152 -7.52 -1.57 3.13
CA VAL A 152 -6.40 -2.04 2.34
C VAL A 152 -6.07 -0.99 1.29
N LEU A 153 -4.85 -0.45 1.36
CA LEU A 153 -4.31 0.38 0.29
C LEU A 153 -3.55 -0.50 -0.70
N GLU A 154 -3.90 -0.37 -1.95
CA GLU A 154 -3.30 -1.09 -3.06
C GLU A 154 -2.71 -0.12 -4.08
N ALA A 155 -1.60 -0.50 -4.69
CA ALA A 155 -0.94 0.27 -5.75
C ALA A 155 -0.69 -0.57 -7.00
N VAL A 156 -0.68 0.10 -8.14
CA VAL A 156 -0.17 -0.43 -9.40
C VAL A 156 1.26 0.06 -9.54
N LEU A 157 2.21 -0.89 -9.58
CA LEU A 157 3.63 -0.58 -9.69
C LEU A 157 4.12 -0.78 -11.12
N GLY A 158 4.95 0.16 -11.60
CA GLY A 158 5.54 0.10 -12.95
C GLY A 158 6.54 -1.03 -13.13
N GLN A 159 7.14 -1.50 -12.03
CA GLN A 159 8.10 -2.61 -12.05
C GLN A 159 7.43 -3.89 -11.56
N ARG A 160 7.43 -4.91 -12.43
CA ARG A 160 6.98 -6.26 -12.08
C ARG A 160 8.17 -7.18 -11.90
N LYS A 161 8.14 -8.01 -10.86
CA LYS A 161 9.13 -9.09 -10.69
C LYS A 161 8.97 -10.10 -11.84
N LEU A 162 10.09 -10.62 -12.36
CA LEU A 162 10.08 -11.55 -13.49
C LEU A 162 9.18 -12.77 -13.27
N TRP A 163 9.16 -13.31 -12.05
CA TRP A 163 8.31 -14.45 -11.68
C TRP A 163 6.82 -14.10 -11.69
N GLN A 164 6.43 -12.84 -11.36
CA GLN A 164 5.03 -12.38 -11.46
C GLN A 164 4.56 -12.29 -12.91
N ARG A 165 5.48 -11.97 -13.83
CA ARG A 165 5.21 -12.03 -15.28
C ARG A 165 5.03 -13.46 -15.75
N ALA A 166 5.89 -14.40 -15.29
CA ALA A 166 5.85 -15.80 -15.69
C ALA A 166 4.59 -16.52 -15.20
N LEU A 167 4.10 -16.20 -14.00
CA LEU A 167 2.92 -16.84 -13.40
C LEU A 167 1.59 -16.23 -13.86
N ARG A 168 1.58 -15.28 -14.80
CA ARG A 168 0.37 -14.58 -15.28
C ARG A 168 -0.61 -14.23 -14.14
N ARG A 169 -0.10 -13.95 -12.96
CA ARG A 169 -0.91 -13.59 -11.80
C ARG A 169 -1.46 -12.20 -12.05
N ASP A 170 -2.71 -12.16 -12.47
CA ASP A 170 -3.42 -11.03 -13.08
C ASP A 170 -3.73 -9.88 -12.10
N SER A 171 -3.35 -10.01 -10.85
CA SER A 171 -3.53 -8.91 -9.91
C SER A 171 -2.54 -7.78 -10.22
N ARG A 172 -2.98 -6.84 -11.06
CA ARG A 172 -2.28 -5.58 -11.32
C ARG A 172 -2.07 -4.78 -10.03
N TRP A 173 -2.98 -4.94 -9.08
CA TRP A 173 -3.02 -4.27 -7.80
C TRP A 173 -2.24 -5.05 -6.74
N GLN A 174 -1.34 -4.37 -6.04
CA GLN A 174 -0.52 -4.95 -4.98
C GLN A 174 -0.84 -4.24 -3.66
N PRO A 175 -1.27 -4.96 -2.62
CA PRO A 175 -1.48 -4.37 -1.31
C PRO A 175 -0.14 -3.94 -0.71
N PHE A 176 -0.08 -2.73 -0.15
CA PHE A 176 1.13 -2.21 0.49
C PHE A 176 0.90 -1.73 1.92
N LEU A 177 -0.36 -1.51 2.32
CA LEU A 177 -0.73 -1.14 3.68
C LEU A 177 -2.08 -1.76 4.04
N HIS A 178 -2.17 -2.33 5.24
CA HIS A 178 -3.41 -2.76 5.89
C HIS A 178 -3.50 -2.03 7.23
N PHE A 179 -4.62 -1.39 7.51
CA PHE A 179 -4.81 -0.66 8.77
C PHE A 179 -6.29 -0.53 9.12
N THR A 180 -6.56 -0.14 10.37
CA THR A 180 -7.91 0.16 10.83
C THR A 180 -8.17 1.65 10.73
N LEU A 181 -9.18 2.04 9.96
CA LEU A 181 -9.67 3.42 9.88
C LEU A 181 -10.83 3.59 10.86
N ARG A 182 -10.68 4.49 11.82
CA ARG A 182 -11.66 4.77 12.87
C ARG A 182 -12.43 6.02 12.50
N LEU A 183 -13.66 5.84 12.06
CA LEU A 183 -14.53 6.95 11.69
C LEU A 183 -15.35 7.40 12.91
N GLY A 184 -15.04 8.60 13.41
CA GLY A 184 -15.85 9.28 14.42
C GLY A 184 -17.05 10.02 13.82
N PRO A 185 -17.83 10.73 14.65
CA PRO A 185 -18.91 11.59 14.19
C PRO A 185 -18.37 12.63 13.20
N MET A 186 -18.95 12.69 12.01
CA MET A 186 -18.55 13.59 10.94
C MET A 186 -19.70 14.56 10.60
N GLN A 187 -19.34 15.80 10.28
CA GLN A 187 -20.31 16.77 9.79
C GLN A 187 -20.47 16.64 8.28
N TYR A 188 -21.71 16.56 7.84
CA TYR A 188 -22.08 16.61 6.45
C TYR A 188 -22.11 18.07 5.96
N SER A 189 -21.00 18.56 5.48
CA SER A 189 -20.87 19.97 5.04
C SER A 189 -20.34 20.12 3.61
N GLY A 190 -19.95 19.02 2.96
CA GLY A 190 -19.23 19.07 1.68
C GLY A 190 -17.79 19.58 1.80
N SER A 191 -17.40 20.14 2.97
CA SER A 191 -16.04 20.54 3.27
C SER A 191 -15.26 19.42 3.94
N TYR A 192 -13.92 19.52 3.93
CA TYR A 192 -13.08 18.55 4.64
C TYR A 192 -13.06 18.84 6.14
N GLY A 193 -13.23 17.80 6.93
CA GLY A 193 -12.89 17.78 8.35
C GLY A 193 -11.64 16.93 8.58
N ALA A 194 -10.76 17.37 9.47
CA ALA A 194 -9.59 16.61 9.90
C ALA A 194 -9.92 15.82 11.16
N TYR A 195 -9.51 14.55 11.21
CA TYR A 195 -9.84 13.61 12.28
C TYR A 195 -8.58 12.84 12.72
N SER A 196 -8.56 12.40 13.99
CA SER A 196 -7.56 11.50 14.50
C SER A 196 -7.96 10.06 14.22
N ASN A 197 -6.99 9.20 13.85
CA ASN A 197 -7.17 7.76 13.72
C ASN A 197 -6.81 6.99 15.00
N SER A 198 -6.64 7.71 16.13
CA SER A 198 -6.41 7.08 17.44
C SER A 198 -7.63 6.25 17.86
N PRO A 199 -7.44 5.25 18.76
CA PRO A 199 -8.56 4.53 19.34
C PRO A 199 -9.60 5.51 19.89
N LEU A 200 -10.86 5.33 19.46
CA LEU A 200 -11.96 6.19 19.85
C LEU A 200 -12.30 5.88 21.31
N GLU A 201 -11.84 6.69 22.23
CA GLU A 201 -12.45 6.83 23.56
C GLU A 201 -13.73 7.67 23.39
N LEU A 202 -14.78 7.08 22.80
CA LEU A 202 -16.08 7.72 22.66
C LEU A 202 -16.67 7.87 24.06
N LYS A 203 -16.66 9.07 24.60
CA LYS A 203 -17.47 9.37 25.76
C LYS A 203 -18.95 9.32 25.38
N PRO A 204 -19.83 8.83 26.27
CA PRO A 204 -21.28 8.77 25.99
C PRO A 204 -21.87 10.12 25.54
N GLU A 205 -21.26 11.22 25.91
CA GLU A 205 -21.63 12.60 25.52
C GLU A 205 -21.28 12.91 24.06
N ASP A 206 -20.27 12.25 23.47
CA ASP A 206 -19.87 12.42 22.07
C ASP A 206 -20.77 11.62 21.10
N LEU A 207 -21.52 10.67 21.64
CA LEU A 207 -22.61 9.97 20.95
C LEU A 207 -23.87 10.85 20.87
N ARG A 208 -23.71 12.16 20.66
CA ARG A 208 -24.83 13.00 20.27
C ARG A 208 -25.47 12.34 19.06
N ALA A 209 -26.81 12.27 19.13
CA ALA A 209 -27.65 11.67 18.10
C ALA A 209 -27.07 11.95 16.71
N PRO A 210 -26.91 10.91 15.86
CA PRO A 210 -26.33 11.09 14.53
C PRO A 210 -27.03 12.28 13.89
N ASP A 211 -26.24 13.17 13.27
CA ASP A 211 -26.80 14.35 12.62
C ASP A 211 -27.95 13.87 11.76
N VAL A 212 -29.17 14.31 12.10
CA VAL A 212 -30.42 13.87 11.44
C VAL A 212 -30.32 14.03 9.92
N ALA A 213 -29.49 14.96 9.45
CA ALA A 213 -29.18 15.12 8.04
C ALA A 213 -28.36 13.95 7.45
N MET A 214 -27.42 13.39 8.21
CA MET A 214 -26.63 12.24 7.78
C MET A 214 -27.49 10.97 7.71
N GLU A 215 -28.32 10.76 8.70
CA GLU A 215 -29.24 9.62 8.74
C GLU A 215 -30.25 9.66 7.58
N ARG A 216 -30.82 10.85 7.32
CA ARG A 216 -31.71 11.07 6.17
C ARG A 216 -30.99 10.86 4.83
N LEU A 217 -29.75 11.32 4.72
CA LEU A 217 -28.96 11.08 3.50
C LEU A 217 -28.66 9.59 3.31
N ALA A 218 -28.20 8.90 4.36
CA ALA A 218 -27.92 7.47 4.30
C ALA A 218 -29.17 6.67 3.87
N LEU A 219 -30.33 7.02 4.41
CA LEU A 219 -31.61 6.41 4.03
C LEU A 219 -31.94 6.66 2.55
N ARG A 220 -31.84 7.90 2.07
CA ARG A 220 -32.09 8.24 0.65
C ARG A 220 -31.15 7.48 -0.28
N LEU A 221 -29.86 7.42 0.03
CA LEU A 221 -28.88 6.72 -0.79
C LEU A 221 -29.11 5.20 -0.80
N ARG A 222 -29.59 4.63 0.32
CA ARG A 222 -30.00 3.21 0.38
C ARG A 222 -31.24 2.94 -0.48
N GLU A 223 -32.22 3.83 -0.47
CA GLU A 223 -33.42 3.74 -1.31
C GLU A 223 -33.09 3.86 -2.80
N GLU A 224 -32.25 4.83 -3.18
CA GLU A 224 -31.80 4.99 -4.58
C GLU A 224 -31.04 3.76 -5.07
N ARG A 225 -30.23 3.13 -4.22
CA ARG A 225 -29.55 1.88 -4.55
C ARG A 225 -30.53 0.75 -4.81
N LYS A 226 -31.57 0.59 -3.97
CA LYS A 226 -32.61 -0.43 -4.16
C LYS A 226 -33.37 -0.24 -5.48
N ASN A 227 -33.59 1.00 -5.88
CA ASN A 227 -34.33 1.31 -7.11
C ASN A 227 -33.49 1.18 -8.39
N ARG A 228 -32.17 1.01 -8.28
CA ARG A 228 -31.24 0.81 -9.42
C ARG A 228 -30.77 -0.64 -9.59
N ALA A 229 -31.07 -1.51 -8.63
CA ALA A 229 -30.77 -2.95 -8.68
C ALA A 229 -31.98 -3.73 -9.17
#